data_3ceb62bbca8e8c8d5da9db236dfc727f
#
_entry.id   3ceb62bbca8e8c8d5da9db236dfc727f
#
_cell.length_a   1.000
_cell.length_b   1.000
_cell.length_c   1.000
_cell.angle_alpha   90.00
_cell.angle_beta   90.00
_cell.angle_gamma   90.00
#
_symmetry.space_group_name_H-M   'P 1'
#
loop_
_entity.id
_entity.type
_entity.pdbx_description
1 polymer ?
#
loop_
_entity_poly.entity_id
_entity_poly.type
_entity_poly.pdbx_seq_one_letter_code
_entity_poly.pdbx_strand_id
1 'polypeptide(L)'
;DYSYDYKVAHQMYMRGNYNASLDKFKFLLENDISEDLADNCQFWIGQIFFSKKEYLNAVQEFNKVLKYNNSNKKSESIYKIGLSYLKLDQNTKAKEMFEIIINNYPKSKYYNKASEFLLTLR
;
A
#
# COMPACT_ATOMS: atom_id res chain seq x y z
N ASP A 1 12.96 -4.68 -21.05
CA ASP A 1 12.11 -3.65 -20.45
C ASP A 1 10.89 -4.30 -19.78
N TYR A 2 10.67 -3.98 -18.54
CA TYR A 2 9.61 -4.57 -17.73
C TYR A 2 8.32 -3.75 -17.72
N SER A 3 8.24 -2.66 -18.47
CA SER A 3 7.04 -1.80 -18.51
C SER A 3 5.81 -2.55 -18.97
N TYR A 4 5.96 -3.42 -19.94
CA TYR A 4 4.85 -4.23 -20.44
C TYR A 4 4.36 -5.20 -19.37
N ASP A 5 5.29 -5.88 -18.70
CA ASP A 5 4.91 -6.83 -17.63
C ASP A 5 4.20 -6.12 -16.48
N TYR A 6 4.64 -4.90 -16.15
CA TYR A 6 3.98 -4.08 -15.15
C TYR A 6 2.54 -3.75 -15.55
N LYS A 7 2.34 -3.33 -16.80
CA LYS A 7 0.99 -3.02 -17.32
C LYS A 7 0.09 -4.24 -17.27
N VAL A 8 0.61 -5.41 -17.66
CA VAL A 8 -0.16 -6.66 -17.63
C VAL A 8 -0.54 -7.01 -16.18
N ALA A 9 0.40 -6.92 -15.26
CA ALA A 9 0.13 -7.17 -13.83
C ALA A 9 -0.98 -6.26 -13.31
N HIS A 10 -0.91 -4.97 -13.64
CA HIS A 10 -1.93 -4.01 -13.23
C HIS A 10 -3.29 -4.32 -13.83
N GLN A 11 -3.35 -4.68 -15.11
CA GLN A 11 -4.59 -5.07 -15.76
C GLN A 11 -5.22 -6.31 -15.12
N MET A 12 -4.39 -7.29 -14.75
CA MET A 12 -4.86 -8.47 -14.02
C MET A 12 -5.52 -8.08 -12.71
N TYR A 13 -4.90 -7.16 -11.97
CA TYR A 13 -5.47 -6.62 -10.73
C TYR A 13 -6.84 -5.99 -11.01
N MET A 14 -6.92 -5.13 -12.01
CA MET A 14 -8.16 -4.41 -12.35
C MET A 14 -9.29 -5.36 -12.74
N ARG A 15 -8.96 -6.53 -13.27
CA ARG A 15 -9.94 -7.57 -13.64
C ARG A 15 -10.29 -8.51 -12.50
N GLY A 16 -9.69 -8.31 -11.33
CA GLY A 16 -9.91 -9.18 -10.18
C GLY A 16 -9.09 -10.46 -10.20
N ASN A 17 -8.14 -10.61 -11.12
CA ASN A 17 -7.25 -11.78 -11.20
C ASN A 17 -6.10 -11.60 -10.24
N TYR A 18 -6.40 -11.63 -8.95
CA TYR A 18 -5.44 -11.22 -7.90
C TYR A 18 -4.24 -12.14 -7.80
N ASN A 19 -4.44 -13.44 -7.88
CA ASN A 19 -3.31 -14.38 -7.75
C ASN A 19 -2.34 -14.27 -8.93
N ALA A 20 -2.87 -14.16 -10.15
CA ALA A 20 -2.02 -13.98 -11.33
C ALA A 20 -1.29 -12.64 -11.29
N SER A 21 -1.97 -11.58 -10.85
CA SER A 21 -1.39 -10.25 -10.69
C SER A 21 -0.26 -10.28 -9.65
N LEU A 22 -0.50 -10.93 -8.51
CA LEU A 22 0.49 -11.07 -7.46
C LEU A 22 1.76 -11.76 -7.95
N ASP A 23 1.59 -12.87 -8.68
CA ASP A 23 2.73 -13.61 -9.23
C ASP A 23 3.56 -12.72 -10.17
N LYS A 24 2.90 -11.91 -11.00
CA LYS A 24 3.60 -11.02 -11.92
C LYS A 24 4.35 -9.91 -11.19
N PHE A 25 3.73 -9.27 -10.19
CA PHE A 25 4.42 -8.23 -9.43
C PHE A 25 5.60 -8.81 -8.66
N LYS A 26 5.47 -10.00 -8.09
CA LYS A 26 6.59 -10.68 -7.42
C LYS A 26 7.72 -11.00 -8.39
N PHE A 27 7.37 -11.48 -9.58
CA PHE A 27 8.37 -11.72 -10.63
C PHE A 27 9.16 -10.46 -10.94
N LEU A 28 8.45 -9.33 -11.08
CA LEU A 28 9.12 -8.05 -11.37
C LEU A 28 10.10 -7.67 -10.26
N LEU A 29 9.72 -7.85 -8.99
CA LEU A 29 10.60 -7.51 -7.86
C LEU A 29 11.83 -8.41 -7.77
N GLU A 30 11.78 -9.61 -8.35
CA GLU A 30 12.92 -10.54 -8.38
C GLU A 30 13.94 -10.18 -9.47
N ASN A 31 13.61 -9.20 -10.31
CA ASN A 31 14.45 -8.81 -11.43
C ASN A 31 15.10 -7.45 -11.17
N ASP A 32 16.09 -7.11 -11.99
CA ASP A 32 16.81 -5.84 -11.88
C ASP A 32 15.97 -4.72 -12.51
N ILE A 33 15.08 -4.17 -11.73
CA ILE A 33 14.18 -3.08 -12.15
C ILE A 33 14.57 -1.79 -11.43
N SER A 34 14.10 -0.64 -11.97
CA SER A 34 14.35 0.65 -11.34
C SER A 34 13.64 0.73 -9.98
N GLU A 35 14.18 1.58 -9.09
CA GLU A 35 13.54 1.81 -7.78
C GLU A 35 12.12 2.35 -7.95
N ASP A 36 11.87 3.22 -8.94
CA ASP A 36 10.55 3.75 -9.21
C ASP A 36 9.55 2.67 -9.61
N LEU A 37 10.00 1.65 -10.33
CA LEU A 37 9.14 0.53 -10.67
C LEU A 37 8.97 -0.41 -9.49
N ALA A 38 10.04 -0.62 -8.73
CA ALA A 38 10.04 -1.54 -7.59
C ALA A 38 9.07 -1.08 -6.49
N ASP A 39 9.08 0.21 -6.13
CA ASP A 39 8.18 0.69 -5.08
C ASP A 39 6.71 0.58 -5.51
N ASN A 40 6.43 0.82 -6.78
CA ASN A 40 5.07 0.64 -7.32
C ASN A 40 4.64 -0.82 -7.27
N CYS A 41 5.52 -1.75 -7.66
CA CYS A 41 5.22 -3.18 -7.57
C CYS A 41 4.94 -3.59 -6.13
N GLN A 42 5.76 -3.12 -5.19
CA GLN A 42 5.58 -3.43 -3.78
C GLN A 42 4.25 -2.87 -3.25
N PHE A 43 3.90 -1.67 -3.67
CA PHE A 43 2.61 -1.07 -3.31
C PHE A 43 1.45 -1.94 -3.82
N TRP A 44 1.49 -2.36 -5.08
CA TRP A 44 0.41 -3.16 -5.66
C TRP A 44 0.29 -4.54 -4.99
N ILE A 45 1.41 -5.12 -4.54
CA ILE A 45 1.35 -6.37 -3.77
C ILE A 45 0.55 -6.14 -2.49
N GLY A 46 0.81 -5.05 -1.77
CA GLY A 46 0.02 -4.68 -0.60
C GLY A 46 -1.45 -4.51 -0.94
N GLN A 47 -1.74 -3.82 -2.04
CA GLN A 47 -3.10 -3.54 -2.48
C GLN A 47 -3.86 -4.83 -2.87
N ILE A 48 -3.16 -5.79 -3.45
CA ILE A 48 -3.76 -7.10 -3.77
C ILE A 48 -4.23 -7.79 -2.50
N PHE A 49 -3.37 -7.87 -1.49
CA PHE A 49 -3.77 -8.49 -0.21
C PHE A 49 -4.92 -7.72 0.44
N PHE A 50 -4.88 -6.39 0.37
CA PHE A 50 -5.97 -5.56 0.90
C PHE A 50 -7.30 -5.88 0.21
N SER A 51 -7.30 -5.98 -1.12
CA SER A 51 -8.49 -6.28 -1.92
C SER A 51 -9.02 -7.69 -1.65
N LYS A 52 -8.12 -8.62 -1.34
CA LYS A 52 -8.48 -9.99 -0.95
C LYS A 52 -8.95 -10.07 0.52
N LYS A 53 -8.96 -8.95 1.23
CA LYS A 53 -9.31 -8.87 2.65
C LYS A 53 -8.33 -9.62 3.55
N GLU A 54 -7.10 -9.82 3.09
CA GLU A 54 -6.01 -10.40 3.87
C GLU A 54 -5.21 -9.27 4.49
N TYR A 55 -5.80 -8.63 5.49
CA TYR A 55 -5.34 -7.34 6.01
C TYR A 55 -3.99 -7.42 6.72
N LEU A 56 -3.71 -8.50 7.44
CA LEU A 56 -2.41 -8.66 8.09
C LEU A 56 -1.28 -8.75 7.07
N ASN A 57 -1.51 -9.51 5.99
CA ASN A 57 -0.55 -9.58 4.89
C ASN A 57 -0.40 -8.22 4.20
N ALA A 58 -1.51 -7.50 4.03
CA ALA A 58 -1.48 -6.15 3.44
C ALA A 58 -0.59 -5.22 4.26
N VAL A 59 -0.74 -5.23 5.59
CA VAL A 59 0.10 -4.41 6.48
C VAL A 59 1.58 -4.73 6.26
N GLN A 60 1.93 -6.01 6.21
CA GLN A 60 3.33 -6.42 6.01
C GLN A 60 3.89 -5.92 4.68
N GLU A 61 3.10 -6.05 3.61
CA GLU A 61 3.57 -5.67 2.27
C GLU A 61 3.61 -4.14 2.09
N PHE A 62 2.63 -3.41 2.61
CA PHE A 62 2.67 -1.95 2.58
C PHE A 62 3.84 -1.38 3.39
N ASN A 63 4.19 -2.01 4.51
CA ASN A 63 5.35 -1.59 5.30
C ASN A 63 6.65 -1.65 4.51
N LYS A 64 6.78 -2.58 3.58
CA LYS A 64 7.96 -2.67 2.73
C LYS A 64 8.12 -1.47 1.81
N VAL A 65 7.01 -0.82 1.42
CA VAL A 65 7.06 0.41 0.61
C VAL A 65 7.79 1.53 1.35
N LEU A 66 7.66 1.57 2.67
CA LEU A 66 8.25 2.63 3.50
C LEU A 66 9.77 2.59 3.52
N LYS A 67 10.39 1.49 3.08
CA LYS A 67 11.84 1.35 3.00
C LYS A 67 12.43 2.00 1.74
N TYR A 68 11.60 2.34 0.76
CA TYR A 68 12.05 3.04 -0.44
C TYR A 68 12.11 4.54 -0.15
N ASN A 69 13.32 5.07 0.02
CA ASN A 69 13.52 6.44 0.53
C ASN A 69 12.81 7.52 -0.28
N ASN A 70 12.76 7.35 -1.59
CA ASN A 70 12.19 8.36 -2.50
C ASN A 70 10.81 7.97 -3.03
N SER A 71 10.14 7.01 -2.41
CA SER A 71 8.84 6.57 -2.89
C SER A 71 7.79 7.66 -2.68
N ASN A 72 7.00 7.91 -3.73
CA ASN A 72 5.82 8.76 -3.65
C ASN A 72 4.58 7.99 -3.17
N LYS A 73 4.74 6.72 -2.79
CA LYS A 73 3.65 5.85 -2.32
C LYS A 73 3.61 5.73 -0.80
N LYS A 74 4.50 6.44 -0.08
CA LYS A 74 4.59 6.25 1.38
C LYS A 74 3.33 6.66 2.11
N SER A 75 2.80 7.86 1.87
CA SER A 75 1.61 8.31 2.60
C SER A 75 0.39 7.46 2.25
N GLU A 76 0.26 7.05 1.01
CA GLU A 76 -0.82 6.15 0.60
C GLU A 76 -0.70 4.79 1.28
N SER A 77 0.52 4.25 1.35
CA SER A 77 0.78 2.98 2.04
C SER A 77 0.44 3.06 3.52
N ILE A 78 0.85 4.14 4.18
CA ILE A 78 0.54 4.36 5.60
C ILE A 78 -0.98 4.45 5.81
N TYR A 79 -1.67 5.15 4.92
CA TYR A 79 -3.13 5.23 4.97
C TYR A 79 -3.78 3.85 4.85
N LYS A 80 -3.32 3.04 3.90
CA LYS A 80 -3.83 1.67 3.70
C LYS A 80 -3.51 0.76 4.89
N ILE A 81 -2.35 0.94 5.52
CA ILE A 81 -2.02 0.22 6.76
C ILE A 81 -3.02 0.60 7.85
N GLY A 82 -3.32 1.89 7.99
CA GLY A 82 -4.32 2.35 8.95
C GLY A 82 -5.69 1.73 8.71
N LEU A 83 -6.14 1.71 7.45
CA LEU A 83 -7.42 1.08 7.10
C LEU A 83 -7.40 -0.43 7.41
N SER A 84 -6.27 -1.09 7.14
CA SER A 84 -6.12 -2.52 7.43
C SER A 84 -6.24 -2.80 8.91
N TYR A 85 -5.63 -1.97 9.74
CA TYR A 85 -5.75 -2.11 11.20
C TYR A 85 -7.20 -1.88 11.67
N LEU A 86 -7.93 -0.94 11.06
CA LEU A 86 -9.35 -0.77 11.37
C LEU A 86 -10.15 -2.03 11.07
N LYS A 87 -9.87 -2.66 9.92
CA LYS A 87 -10.54 -3.91 9.54
C LYS A 87 -10.20 -5.06 10.50
N LEU A 88 -9.05 -4.99 11.16
CA LEU A 88 -8.61 -5.98 12.14
C LEU A 88 -9.04 -5.60 13.57
N ASP A 89 -9.85 -4.59 13.74
CA ASP A 89 -10.28 -4.04 15.04
C ASP A 89 -9.11 -3.63 15.94
N GLN A 90 -8.00 -3.22 15.32
CA GLN A 90 -6.82 -2.73 16.04
C GLN A 90 -6.79 -1.21 15.96
N ASN A 91 -7.73 -0.58 16.64
CA ASN A 91 -7.97 0.87 16.53
C ASN A 91 -6.80 1.71 17.02
N THR A 92 -6.08 1.28 18.05
CA THR A 92 -4.91 2.02 18.55
C THR A 92 -3.82 2.09 17.49
N LYS A 93 -3.54 0.98 16.82
CA LYS A 93 -2.54 0.93 15.75
C LYS A 93 -2.99 1.75 14.53
N ALA A 94 -4.28 1.68 14.20
CA ALA A 94 -4.83 2.50 13.12
C ALA A 94 -4.62 3.99 13.40
N LYS A 95 -4.92 4.40 14.63
CA LYS A 95 -4.76 5.79 15.06
C LYS A 95 -3.31 6.25 14.91
N GLU A 96 -2.34 5.41 15.30
CA GLU A 96 -0.92 5.73 15.14
C GLU A 96 -0.56 5.99 13.68
N MET A 97 -1.11 5.19 12.75
CA MET A 97 -0.84 5.36 11.33
C MET A 97 -1.42 6.70 10.81
N PHE A 98 -2.64 7.02 11.18
CA PHE A 98 -3.26 8.28 10.77
C PHE A 98 -2.52 9.49 11.37
N GLU A 99 -2.03 9.38 12.60
CA GLU A 99 -1.22 10.44 13.21
C GLU A 99 0.10 10.68 12.46
N ILE A 100 0.72 9.62 11.92
CA ILE A 100 1.91 9.77 11.08
C ILE A 100 1.61 10.62 9.86
N ILE A 101 0.46 10.40 9.21
CA ILE A 101 0.06 11.21 8.05
C ILE A 101 -0.08 12.68 8.43
N ILE A 102 -0.76 12.95 9.55
CA ILE A 102 -0.98 14.33 10.03
C ILE A 102 0.35 15.02 10.31
N ASN A 103 1.27 14.32 10.96
CA ASN A 103 2.52 14.92 11.42
C ASN A 103 3.58 15.00 10.32
N ASN A 104 3.63 14.04 9.41
CA ASN A 104 4.74 13.93 8.47
C ASN A 104 4.36 14.17 7.01
N TYR A 105 3.06 14.12 6.67
CA TYR A 105 2.60 14.23 5.28
C TYR A 105 1.45 15.23 5.14
N PRO A 106 1.66 16.50 5.56
CA PRO A 106 0.56 17.48 5.57
C PRO A 106 0.01 17.81 4.18
N LYS A 107 0.78 17.54 3.12
CA LYS A 107 0.36 17.80 1.74
C LYS A 107 -0.25 16.58 1.06
N SER A 108 -0.33 15.44 1.75
CA SER A 108 -0.89 14.23 1.19
C SER A 108 -2.38 14.40 0.93
N LYS A 109 -2.87 13.80 -0.17
CA LYS A 109 -4.30 13.74 -0.43
C LYS A 109 -5.07 12.94 0.61
N TYR A 110 -4.36 12.19 1.47
CA TYR A 110 -4.98 11.41 2.55
C TYR A 110 -5.03 12.16 3.88
N TYR A 111 -4.51 13.38 3.93
CA TYR A 111 -4.46 14.17 5.16
C TYR A 111 -5.87 14.38 5.75
N ASN A 112 -6.83 14.83 4.93
CA ASN A 112 -8.17 15.10 5.42
C ASN A 112 -8.88 13.83 5.89
N LYS A 113 -8.74 12.74 5.15
CA LYS A 113 -9.33 11.45 5.54
C LYS A 113 -8.72 10.93 6.84
N ALA A 114 -7.41 11.06 7.00
CA ALA A 114 -6.74 10.67 8.24
C ALA A 114 -7.26 11.51 9.42
N SER A 115 -7.42 12.81 9.24
CA SER A 115 -7.98 13.70 10.26
C SER A 115 -9.38 13.27 10.67
N GLU A 116 -10.22 12.93 9.70
CA GLU A 116 -11.59 12.47 9.97
C GLU A 116 -11.60 11.20 10.80
N PHE A 117 -10.76 10.22 10.46
CA PHE A 117 -10.66 9.00 11.24
C PHE A 117 -10.21 9.27 12.67
N LEU A 118 -9.24 10.17 12.85
CA LEU A 118 -8.76 10.51 14.20
C LEU A 118 -9.87 11.10 15.07
N LEU A 119 -10.80 11.83 14.48
CA LEU A 119 -11.94 12.36 15.23
C LEU A 119 -12.88 11.24 15.69
N THR A 120 -13.02 10.18 14.93
CA THR A 120 -13.91 9.05 15.25
C THR A 120 -13.28 8.00 16.14
N LEU A 121 -11.95 7.94 16.21
CA LEU A 121 -11.21 6.91 16.96
C LEU A 121 -10.80 7.36 18.38
N ARG A 122 -11.46 8.33 18.92
CA ARG A 122 -11.18 8.82 20.27
C ARG A 122 -11.62 7.85 21.35
#